data_910795dd7dcd762d349f063cccafa7f7
#
_entry.id   910795dd7dcd762d349f063cccafa7f7
#
_cell.length_a   1.000
_cell.length_b   1.000
_cell.length_c   1.000
_cell.angle_alpha   90.00
_cell.angle_beta   90.00
_cell.angle_gamma   90.00
#
_symmetry.space_group_name_H-M   'P 1'
#
loop_
_entity.id
_entity.type
_entity.pdbx_description
1 polymer ?
#
loop_
_entity_poly.entity_id
_entity_poly.type
_entity_poly.pdbx_seq_one_letter_code
_entity_poly.pdbx_strand_id
1 'polypeptide(L)'
;MTPRFFALLLLAIAGVGHAAEIDRRIAATIDDLPWARLDEIQPPDLQARHQALLDQLKQANVPVVGFVNENKLEVGGVVQPQRVQMLRDWLDAGYQLGNHTWSHMDLNAEGVEAFQQDFLRGERVLRPLLAERGQVPVWMRHPYLRAGRTAQDRARMDGFFAGHSYRIAPVTVDNGEWVWAFAYANVLNEQADTPARESVLRQLRRGYVPYMLNKLDYYEAQSVTLLGYALPQVWLMHANELNAATFAELVAATQRRGYRFVSLDEAMQDPAYARGTTGYDGRYGPSWLHRWAMAEKRPKTFYAGEPEVPAWVKKLAKVDYE
;
A
#
# COMPACT_ATOMS: atom_id res chain seq x y z
N MET A 1 -45.41 -3.99 71.37
CA MET A 1 -44.78 -4.78 70.33
C MET A 1 -44.95 -3.99 69.05
N THR A 2 -43.90 -3.27 68.57
CA THR A 2 -43.89 -2.46 67.36
C THR A 2 -42.97 -3.15 66.33
N PRO A 3 -43.42 -3.42 65.09
CA PRO A 3 -42.57 -4.02 64.08
C PRO A 3 -41.67 -2.95 63.45
N ARG A 4 -40.37 -3.27 63.38
CA ARG A 4 -39.36 -2.49 62.67
C ARG A 4 -39.34 -2.96 61.19
N PHE A 5 -39.70 -2.06 60.28
CA PHE A 5 -39.50 -2.23 58.88
C PHE A 5 -38.02 -1.95 58.51
N PHE A 6 -37.30 -2.94 57.98
CA PHE A 6 -36.00 -2.76 57.35
C PHE A 6 -36.23 -2.43 55.88
N ALA A 7 -35.90 -1.24 55.46
CA ALA A 7 -35.86 -0.88 54.04
C ALA A 7 -34.50 -1.31 53.44
N LEU A 8 -34.54 -2.27 52.51
CA LEU A 8 -33.38 -2.66 51.71
C LEU A 8 -33.20 -1.63 50.61
N LEU A 9 -32.13 -0.84 50.65
CA LEU A 9 -31.73 0.05 49.57
C LEU A 9 -30.93 -0.73 48.52
N LEU A 10 -31.54 -1.05 47.37
CA LEU A 10 -30.86 -1.64 46.22
C LEU A 10 -30.08 -0.54 45.48
N LEU A 11 -28.76 -0.50 45.65
CA LEU A 11 -27.87 0.31 44.80
C LEU A 11 -27.76 -0.36 43.42
N ALA A 12 -28.40 0.21 42.42
CA ALA A 12 -28.18 -0.13 41.04
C ALA A 12 -26.82 0.48 40.59
N ILE A 13 -25.78 -0.35 40.46
CA ILE A 13 -24.52 0.03 39.83
C ILE A 13 -24.77 0.04 38.31
N ALA A 14 -25.01 1.23 37.76
CA ALA A 14 -24.98 1.42 36.31
C ALA A 14 -23.52 1.25 35.85
N GLY A 15 -23.21 0.07 35.34
CA GLY A 15 -21.96 -0.18 34.65
C GLY A 15 -21.93 0.68 33.38
N VAL A 16 -21.13 1.74 33.38
CA VAL A 16 -20.77 2.47 32.15
C VAL A 16 -19.91 1.52 31.32
N GLY A 17 -20.56 0.80 30.40
CA GLY A 17 -19.85 0.02 29.39
C GLY A 17 -19.06 1.00 28.56
N HIS A 18 -17.75 1.08 28.78
CA HIS A 18 -16.84 1.68 27.80
C HIS A 18 -16.96 0.82 26.54
N ALA A 19 -17.55 1.37 25.49
CA ALA A 19 -17.37 0.80 24.15
C ALA A 19 -15.86 0.70 23.94
N ALA A 20 -15.34 -0.51 23.74
CA ALA A 20 -13.93 -0.71 23.46
C ALA A 20 -13.56 0.19 22.28
N GLU A 21 -12.59 1.08 22.49
CA GLU A 21 -12.08 1.94 21.41
C GLU A 21 -11.59 1.04 20.28
N ILE A 22 -12.07 1.29 19.06
CA ILE A 22 -11.67 0.49 17.90
C ILE A 22 -10.19 0.73 17.67
N ASP A 23 -9.36 -0.32 17.80
CA ASP A 23 -7.92 -0.27 17.55
C ASP A 23 -7.66 -0.20 16.03
N ARG A 24 -7.61 1.02 15.50
CA ARG A 24 -7.38 1.31 14.09
C ARG A 24 -5.89 1.38 13.81
N ARG A 25 -5.33 0.34 13.17
CA ARG A 25 -3.92 0.27 12.77
C ARG A 25 -3.78 0.24 11.25
N ILE A 26 -2.71 0.84 10.74
CA ILE A 26 -2.40 0.85 9.31
C ILE A 26 -0.89 0.85 9.07
N ALA A 27 -0.44 0.01 8.14
CA ALA A 27 0.93 0.01 7.63
C ALA A 27 0.98 0.69 6.27
N ALA A 28 1.86 1.67 6.11
CA ALA A 28 2.09 2.35 4.83
C ALA A 28 3.10 1.58 3.99
N THR A 29 2.77 1.35 2.71
CA THR A 29 3.68 0.72 1.74
C THR A 29 3.72 1.53 0.45
N ILE A 30 4.92 1.63 -0.14
CA ILE A 30 5.17 2.40 -1.36
C ILE A 30 5.84 1.50 -2.39
N ASP A 31 5.14 1.24 -3.49
CA ASP A 31 5.60 0.38 -4.56
C ASP A 31 6.38 1.19 -5.62
N ASP A 32 7.02 0.49 -6.53
CA ASP A 32 7.66 1.01 -7.73
C ASP A 32 8.93 1.85 -7.53
N LEU A 33 9.68 1.60 -6.45
CA LEU A 33 10.96 2.26 -6.25
C LEU A 33 11.97 1.92 -7.38
N PRO A 34 12.87 2.89 -7.70
CA PRO A 34 13.06 4.19 -7.08
C PRO A 34 11.98 5.23 -7.44
N TRP A 35 11.23 5.07 -8.55
CA TRP A 35 10.15 5.96 -8.98
C TRP A 35 9.20 5.29 -9.96
N ALA A 36 7.88 5.54 -9.86
CA ALA A 36 6.87 4.82 -10.64
C ALA A 36 6.99 5.01 -12.17
N ARG A 37 7.06 6.28 -12.63
CA ARG A 37 7.18 6.65 -14.06
C ARG A 37 8.55 7.25 -14.36
N LEU A 38 9.60 6.52 -14.01
CA LEU A 38 10.98 7.03 -14.01
C LEU A 38 11.45 7.48 -15.40
N ASP A 39 11.06 6.76 -16.46
CA ASP A 39 11.52 7.05 -17.83
C ASP A 39 10.94 8.35 -18.42
N GLU A 40 9.95 8.94 -17.75
CA GLU A 40 9.34 10.21 -18.17
C GLU A 40 9.98 11.43 -17.51
N ILE A 41 11.00 11.23 -16.67
CA ILE A 41 11.59 12.29 -15.84
C ILE A 41 13.05 12.48 -16.22
N GLN A 42 13.46 13.75 -16.44
CA GLN A 42 14.87 14.08 -16.63
C GLN A 42 15.67 13.85 -15.33
N PRO A 43 16.94 13.40 -15.40
CA PRO A 43 17.73 13.05 -14.22
C PRO A 43 17.82 14.12 -13.14
N PRO A 44 18.02 15.42 -13.43
CA PRO A 44 18.05 16.45 -12.38
C PRO A 44 16.72 16.58 -11.63
N ASP A 45 15.60 16.50 -12.35
CA ASP A 45 14.27 16.61 -11.75
C ASP A 45 13.95 15.38 -10.90
N LEU A 46 14.42 14.19 -11.30
CA LEU A 46 14.24 12.96 -10.55
C LEU A 46 14.81 13.05 -9.15
N GLN A 47 16.03 13.58 -9.00
CA GLN A 47 16.66 13.75 -7.69
C GLN A 47 15.87 14.72 -6.79
N ALA A 48 15.39 15.83 -7.36
CA ALA A 48 14.59 16.80 -6.62
C ALA A 48 13.24 16.22 -6.18
N ARG A 49 12.57 15.44 -7.04
CA ARG A 49 11.30 14.77 -6.72
C ARG A 49 11.48 13.67 -5.66
N HIS A 50 12.55 12.90 -5.78
CA HIS A 50 12.93 11.90 -4.79
C HIS A 50 13.17 12.53 -3.41
N GLN A 51 13.94 13.62 -3.35
CA GLN A 51 14.18 14.32 -2.10
C GLN A 51 12.88 14.88 -1.50
N ALA A 52 11.98 15.43 -2.34
CA ALA A 52 10.67 15.90 -1.88
C ALA A 52 9.82 14.77 -1.26
N LEU A 53 9.84 13.57 -1.86
CA LEU A 53 9.15 12.41 -1.28
C LEU A 53 9.75 12.01 0.07
N LEU A 54 11.09 11.93 0.17
CA LEU A 54 11.76 11.62 1.43
C LEU A 54 11.46 12.66 2.53
N ASP A 55 11.39 13.93 2.18
CA ASP A 55 11.04 15.00 3.12
C ASP A 55 9.61 14.85 3.63
N GLN A 56 8.67 14.47 2.77
CA GLN A 56 7.29 14.15 3.17
C GLN A 56 7.22 12.93 4.09
N LEU A 57 7.97 11.88 3.79
CA LEU A 57 8.05 10.68 4.63
C LEU A 57 8.64 11.00 6.01
N LYS A 58 9.74 11.76 6.06
CA LYS A 58 10.35 12.21 7.31
C LYS A 58 9.43 13.12 8.13
N GLN A 59 8.71 14.02 7.46
CA GLN A 59 7.72 14.89 8.09
C GLN A 59 6.57 14.08 8.70
N ALA A 60 6.09 13.06 7.99
CA ALA A 60 5.04 12.17 8.46
C ALA A 60 5.49 11.33 9.66
N ASN A 61 6.76 10.97 9.74
CA ASN A 61 7.40 10.21 10.82
C ASN A 61 6.64 8.91 11.16
N VAL A 62 6.37 8.10 10.13
CA VAL A 62 5.71 6.80 10.26
C VAL A 62 6.54 5.70 9.61
N PRO A 63 6.44 4.43 10.06
CA PRO A 63 7.10 3.32 9.39
C PRO A 63 6.58 3.15 7.95
N VAL A 64 7.51 2.91 7.01
CA VAL A 64 7.19 2.65 5.60
C VAL A 64 8.07 1.53 5.06
N VAL A 65 7.49 0.67 4.20
CA VAL A 65 8.23 -0.30 3.39
C VAL A 65 8.13 0.11 1.93
N GLY A 66 9.29 0.28 1.27
CA GLY A 66 9.36 0.54 -0.17
C GLY A 66 9.66 -0.74 -0.95
N PHE A 67 8.97 -0.96 -2.09
CA PHE A 67 9.16 -2.15 -2.92
C PHE A 67 9.85 -1.79 -4.24
N VAL A 68 10.96 -2.47 -4.54
CA VAL A 68 11.92 -2.10 -5.58
C VAL A 68 11.73 -2.92 -6.85
N ASN A 69 11.60 -2.24 -8.01
CA ASN A 69 11.78 -2.87 -9.32
C ASN A 69 13.21 -2.60 -9.81
N GLU A 70 14.07 -3.60 -9.81
CA GLU A 70 15.48 -3.39 -10.10
C GLU A 70 15.81 -2.99 -11.54
N ASN A 71 14.95 -3.32 -12.52
CA ASN A 71 15.13 -2.83 -13.89
C ASN A 71 15.17 -1.30 -13.98
N LYS A 72 14.45 -0.62 -13.07
CA LYS A 72 14.46 0.84 -12.97
C LYS A 72 15.80 1.42 -12.50
N LEU A 73 16.67 0.59 -11.95
CA LEU A 73 18.03 0.98 -11.58
C LEU A 73 19.00 0.99 -12.75
N GLU A 74 18.61 0.40 -13.90
CA GLU A 74 19.47 0.23 -15.05
C GLU A 74 19.07 1.20 -16.19
N VAL A 75 20.08 1.57 -17.02
CA VAL A 75 19.89 2.20 -18.32
C VAL A 75 20.76 1.46 -19.32
N GLY A 76 20.17 0.91 -20.37
CA GLY A 76 20.90 0.10 -21.34
C GLY A 76 21.62 -1.11 -20.73
N GLY A 77 21.08 -1.71 -19.67
CA GLY A 77 21.67 -2.84 -18.95
C GLY A 77 22.81 -2.47 -17.98
N VAL A 78 23.04 -1.17 -17.77
CA VAL A 78 24.08 -0.66 -16.85
C VAL A 78 23.41 -0.04 -15.63
N VAL A 79 23.74 -0.55 -14.44
CA VAL A 79 23.24 -0.02 -13.17
C VAL A 79 23.72 1.42 -12.99
N GLN A 80 22.80 2.32 -12.68
CA GLN A 80 23.04 3.74 -12.47
C GLN A 80 23.29 4.03 -10.98
N PRO A 81 24.51 4.47 -10.60
CA PRO A 81 24.84 4.74 -9.20
C PRO A 81 23.88 5.71 -8.51
N GLN A 82 23.40 6.73 -9.23
CA GLN A 82 22.47 7.72 -8.72
C GLN A 82 21.11 7.11 -8.35
N ARG A 83 20.61 6.12 -9.15
CA ARG A 83 19.36 5.42 -8.86
C ARG A 83 19.51 4.47 -7.68
N VAL A 84 20.68 3.85 -7.52
CA VAL A 84 21.01 3.04 -6.34
C VAL A 84 21.12 3.93 -5.11
N GLN A 85 21.68 5.16 -5.25
CA GLN A 85 21.75 6.11 -4.15
C GLN A 85 20.36 6.47 -3.62
N MET A 86 19.35 6.60 -4.48
CA MET A 86 17.96 6.81 -4.02
C MET A 86 17.48 5.71 -3.07
N LEU A 87 17.85 4.45 -3.30
CA LEU A 87 17.53 3.35 -2.38
C LEU A 87 18.33 3.45 -1.06
N ARG A 88 19.60 3.89 -1.13
CA ARG A 88 20.41 4.15 0.08
C ARG A 88 19.77 5.22 0.95
N ASP A 89 19.27 6.30 0.32
CA ASP A 89 18.63 7.42 1.00
C ASP A 89 17.36 6.95 1.77
N TRP A 90 16.62 5.98 1.24
CA TRP A 90 15.51 5.32 1.95
C TRP A 90 15.99 4.58 3.19
N LEU A 91 17.05 3.78 3.07
CA LEU A 91 17.61 3.02 4.19
C LEU A 91 18.25 3.94 5.24
N ASP A 92 18.91 5.02 4.82
CA ASP A 92 19.52 6.02 5.70
C ASP A 92 18.45 6.84 6.45
N ALA A 93 17.25 6.96 5.87
CA ALA A 93 16.08 7.53 6.54
C ALA A 93 15.37 6.55 7.49
N GLY A 94 15.85 5.29 7.59
CA GLY A 94 15.30 4.27 8.48
C GLY A 94 14.12 3.49 7.92
N TYR A 95 13.82 3.60 6.63
CA TYR A 95 12.76 2.84 5.97
C TYR A 95 13.25 1.47 5.53
N GLN A 96 12.32 0.51 5.42
CA GLN A 96 12.60 -0.83 4.92
C GLN A 96 12.47 -0.90 3.40
N LEU A 97 13.21 -1.82 2.77
CA LEU A 97 13.08 -2.15 1.36
C LEU A 97 12.67 -3.61 1.18
N GLY A 98 11.79 -3.86 0.22
CA GLY A 98 11.33 -5.17 -0.22
C GLY A 98 11.49 -5.36 -1.73
N ASN A 99 11.31 -6.60 -2.19
CA ASN A 99 11.40 -6.98 -3.59
C ASN A 99 10.04 -6.81 -4.30
N HIS A 100 10.03 -6.14 -5.46
CA HIS A 100 8.86 -6.00 -6.34
C HIS A 100 9.11 -6.59 -7.72
N THR A 101 9.96 -7.61 -7.80
CA THR A 101 10.53 -8.23 -9.01
C THR A 101 11.49 -7.30 -9.78
N TRP A 102 12.17 -7.85 -10.78
CA TRP A 102 13.06 -7.04 -11.60
C TRP A 102 12.28 -6.12 -12.55
N SER A 103 11.34 -6.70 -13.34
CA SER A 103 10.64 -6.00 -14.41
C SER A 103 9.22 -5.56 -14.10
N HIS A 104 8.76 -5.64 -12.83
CA HIS A 104 7.35 -5.49 -12.47
C HIS A 104 6.48 -6.55 -13.19
N MET A 105 6.96 -7.81 -13.23
CA MET A 105 6.36 -8.89 -14.02
C MET A 105 4.97 -9.28 -13.53
N ASP A 106 4.06 -9.50 -14.47
CA ASP A 106 2.71 -10.00 -14.18
C ASP A 106 2.72 -11.54 -14.06
N LEU A 107 2.70 -12.07 -12.83
CA LEU A 107 2.64 -13.51 -12.57
C LEU A 107 1.47 -14.20 -13.30
N ASN A 108 0.32 -13.53 -13.39
CA ASN A 108 -0.88 -14.10 -13.99
C ASN A 108 -0.83 -14.14 -15.52
N ALA A 109 0.03 -13.36 -16.14
CA ALA A 109 0.25 -13.37 -17.59
C ALA A 109 1.41 -14.29 -17.99
N GLU A 110 2.55 -14.16 -17.30
CA GLU A 110 3.82 -14.78 -17.69
C GLU A 110 4.05 -16.17 -17.07
N GLY A 111 3.34 -16.51 -15.99
CA GLY A 111 3.42 -17.80 -15.32
C GLY A 111 4.51 -17.88 -14.27
N VAL A 112 4.47 -18.99 -13.52
CA VAL A 112 5.24 -19.18 -12.27
C VAL A 112 6.75 -19.20 -12.54
N GLU A 113 7.21 -19.94 -13.53
CA GLU A 113 8.64 -20.12 -13.83
C GLU A 113 9.31 -18.81 -14.25
N ALA A 114 8.68 -18.06 -15.15
CA ALA A 114 9.19 -16.77 -15.62
C ALA A 114 9.23 -15.77 -14.46
N PHE A 115 8.18 -15.76 -13.64
CA PHE A 115 8.09 -14.88 -12.48
C PHE A 115 9.16 -15.17 -11.42
N GLN A 116 9.45 -16.46 -11.15
CA GLN A 116 10.53 -16.85 -10.22
C GLN A 116 11.89 -16.35 -10.69
N GLN A 117 12.19 -16.45 -12.00
CA GLN A 117 13.44 -15.93 -12.55
C GLN A 117 13.52 -14.40 -12.46
N ASP A 118 12.42 -13.70 -12.75
CA ASP A 118 12.35 -12.24 -12.65
C ASP A 118 12.50 -11.77 -11.19
N PHE A 119 11.87 -12.48 -10.26
CA PHE A 119 12.03 -12.22 -8.82
C PHE A 119 13.49 -12.36 -8.36
N LEU A 120 14.17 -13.45 -8.72
CA LEU A 120 15.58 -13.66 -8.36
C LEU A 120 16.51 -12.64 -9.03
N ARG A 121 16.16 -12.18 -10.24
CA ARG A 121 16.88 -11.09 -10.89
C ARG A 121 16.73 -9.78 -10.11
N GLY A 122 15.58 -9.53 -9.49
CA GLY A 122 15.29 -8.36 -8.64
C GLY A 122 15.98 -8.37 -7.27
N GLU A 123 16.98 -9.21 -7.07
CA GLU A 123 17.80 -9.25 -5.84
C GLU A 123 19.28 -8.86 -6.07
N ARG A 124 19.66 -8.58 -7.30
CA ARG A 124 21.08 -8.38 -7.66
C ARG A 124 21.68 -7.13 -7.05
N VAL A 125 20.87 -6.08 -6.89
CA VAL A 125 21.25 -4.82 -6.24
C VAL A 125 20.70 -4.77 -4.81
N LEU A 126 19.44 -5.15 -4.61
CA LEU A 126 18.74 -5.04 -3.33
C LEU A 126 19.42 -5.85 -2.22
N ARG A 127 19.77 -7.12 -2.49
CA ARG A 127 20.36 -8.00 -1.47
C ARG A 127 21.74 -7.53 -1.03
N PRO A 128 22.72 -7.19 -1.91
CA PRO A 128 23.98 -6.58 -1.49
C PRO A 128 23.81 -5.27 -0.75
N LEU A 129 22.90 -4.40 -1.21
CA LEU A 129 22.62 -3.11 -0.60
C LEU A 129 22.14 -3.25 0.85
N LEU A 130 21.25 -4.20 1.14
CA LEU A 130 20.78 -4.51 2.49
C LEU A 130 21.89 -5.16 3.34
N ALA A 131 22.71 -6.03 2.72
CA ALA A 131 23.82 -6.70 3.42
C ALA A 131 24.88 -5.69 3.90
N GLU A 132 25.09 -4.55 3.24
CA GLU A 132 25.95 -3.45 3.72
C GLU A 132 25.53 -2.93 5.10
N ARG A 133 24.28 -3.18 5.52
CA ARG A 133 23.72 -2.77 6.80
C ARG A 133 23.42 -3.97 7.74
N GLY A 134 23.91 -5.15 7.39
CA GLY A 134 23.62 -6.37 8.14
C GLY A 134 22.16 -6.82 8.05
N GLN A 135 21.43 -6.36 7.01
CA GLN A 135 20.04 -6.69 6.76
C GLN A 135 19.89 -7.70 5.62
N VAL A 136 18.74 -8.37 5.57
CA VAL A 136 18.32 -9.22 4.45
C VAL A 136 16.92 -8.79 3.99
N PRO A 137 16.60 -8.93 2.71
CA PRO A 137 15.23 -8.66 2.26
C PRO A 137 14.27 -9.70 2.82
N VAL A 138 13.18 -9.26 3.40
CA VAL A 138 12.15 -10.12 4.03
C VAL A 138 10.80 -10.00 3.34
N TRP A 139 10.52 -8.87 2.68
CA TRP A 139 9.24 -8.57 2.10
C TRP A 139 9.25 -8.64 0.59
N MET A 140 8.21 -9.24 0.04
CA MET A 140 7.90 -9.28 -1.38
C MET A 140 6.48 -8.74 -1.62
N ARG A 141 6.30 -7.92 -2.64
CA ARG A 141 5.01 -7.44 -3.12
C ARG A 141 4.77 -7.93 -4.55
N HIS A 142 3.62 -8.58 -4.76
CA HIS A 142 3.20 -8.99 -6.11
C HIS A 142 2.85 -7.77 -6.97
N PRO A 143 3.49 -7.58 -8.15
CA PRO A 143 3.03 -6.62 -9.14
C PRO A 143 1.55 -6.81 -9.48
N TYR A 144 0.82 -5.70 -9.65
CA TYR A 144 -0.63 -5.70 -9.92
C TYR A 144 -1.46 -6.48 -8.88
N LEU A 145 -0.93 -6.77 -7.71
CA LEU A 145 -1.50 -7.67 -6.69
C LEU A 145 -1.84 -9.08 -7.23
N ARG A 146 -1.26 -9.50 -8.36
CA ARG A 146 -1.52 -10.76 -9.04
C ARG A 146 -0.67 -11.88 -8.46
N ALA A 147 -1.28 -12.71 -7.62
CA ALA A 147 -0.59 -13.71 -6.80
C ALA A 147 -0.68 -15.16 -7.35
N GLY A 148 -1.09 -15.33 -8.59
CA GLY A 148 -1.29 -16.63 -9.26
C GLY A 148 -2.74 -16.84 -9.68
N ARG A 149 -2.94 -17.34 -10.91
CA ARG A 149 -4.27 -17.53 -11.53
C ARG A 149 -5.06 -18.66 -10.90
N THR A 150 -4.37 -19.67 -10.40
CA THR A 150 -4.94 -20.89 -9.83
C THR A 150 -4.44 -21.14 -8.42
N ALA A 151 -5.14 -21.98 -7.66
CA ALA A 151 -4.66 -22.41 -6.34
C ALA A 151 -3.29 -23.11 -6.42
N GLN A 152 -3.02 -23.83 -7.51
CA GLN A 152 -1.72 -24.50 -7.72
C GLN A 152 -0.60 -23.48 -7.93
N ASP A 153 -0.82 -22.44 -8.76
CA ASP A 153 0.18 -21.38 -8.97
C ASP A 153 0.51 -20.67 -7.65
N ARG A 154 -0.52 -20.32 -6.87
CA ARG A 154 -0.33 -19.68 -5.56
C ARG A 154 0.48 -20.56 -4.61
N ALA A 155 0.12 -21.83 -4.47
CA ALA A 155 0.85 -22.77 -3.61
C ALA A 155 2.32 -22.94 -4.02
N ARG A 156 2.60 -22.97 -5.34
CA ARG A 156 3.98 -23.02 -5.87
C ARG A 156 4.75 -21.74 -5.51
N MET A 157 4.12 -20.57 -5.63
CA MET A 157 4.75 -19.28 -5.28
C MET A 157 4.94 -19.13 -3.78
N ASP A 158 3.96 -19.49 -2.95
CA ASP A 158 4.08 -19.47 -1.49
C ASP A 158 5.25 -20.36 -1.02
N GLY A 159 5.38 -21.58 -1.58
CA GLY A 159 6.52 -22.47 -1.31
C GLY A 159 7.86 -21.89 -1.77
N PHE A 160 7.88 -21.24 -2.94
CA PHE A 160 9.08 -20.58 -3.47
C PHE A 160 9.53 -19.43 -2.56
N PHE A 161 8.63 -18.53 -2.17
CA PHE A 161 8.97 -17.41 -1.27
C PHE A 161 9.41 -17.89 0.10
N ALA A 162 8.74 -18.88 0.68
CA ALA A 162 9.15 -19.49 1.96
C ALA A 162 10.56 -20.11 1.88
N GLY A 163 10.87 -20.81 0.78
CA GLY A 163 12.20 -21.39 0.52
C GLY A 163 13.31 -20.34 0.39
N HIS A 164 12.96 -19.10 0.01
CA HIS A 164 13.90 -17.96 -0.10
C HIS A 164 13.82 -17.01 1.11
N SER A 165 13.11 -17.39 2.18
CA SER A 165 12.93 -16.59 3.41
C SER A 165 12.18 -15.26 3.20
N TYR A 166 11.31 -15.21 2.19
CA TYR A 166 10.43 -14.06 1.97
C TYR A 166 9.03 -14.28 2.51
N ARG A 167 8.44 -13.19 2.95
CA ARG A 167 7.02 -13.09 3.29
C ARG A 167 6.31 -12.20 2.27
N ILE A 168 5.08 -12.55 1.93
CA ILE A 168 4.26 -11.72 1.05
C ILE A 168 3.72 -10.54 1.83
N ALA A 169 3.95 -9.34 1.31
CA ALA A 169 3.31 -8.11 1.79
C ALA A 169 1.92 -7.99 1.13
N PRO A 170 0.82 -8.21 1.85
CA PRO A 170 -0.52 -8.09 1.28
C PRO A 170 -0.89 -6.62 1.05
N VAL A 171 -1.97 -6.39 0.31
CA VAL A 171 -2.69 -5.12 0.29
C VAL A 171 -4.12 -5.37 0.73
N THR A 172 -4.57 -4.66 1.75
CA THR A 172 -5.96 -4.72 2.21
C THR A 172 -6.74 -3.47 1.81
N VAL A 173 -6.07 -2.32 1.69
CA VAL A 173 -6.65 -1.09 1.13
C VAL A 173 -6.10 -0.89 -0.28
N ASP A 174 -6.77 -1.52 -1.24
CA ASP A 174 -6.56 -1.30 -2.67
C ASP A 174 -7.24 0.00 -3.11
N ASN A 175 -6.66 0.69 -4.09
CA ASN A 175 -7.17 2.00 -4.45
C ASN A 175 -6.65 2.46 -5.82
N GLY A 176 -7.30 3.47 -6.38
CA GLY A 176 -6.91 4.10 -7.64
C GLY A 176 -5.90 5.24 -7.48
N GLU A 177 -5.03 5.22 -6.47
CA GLU A 177 -3.99 6.23 -6.26
C GLU A 177 -3.15 6.45 -7.51
N TRP A 178 -2.78 5.39 -8.21
CA TRP A 178 -2.01 5.45 -9.44
C TRP A 178 -2.68 6.30 -10.54
N VAL A 179 -4.02 6.31 -10.62
CA VAL A 179 -4.76 7.16 -11.56
C VAL A 179 -4.63 8.64 -11.19
N TRP A 180 -4.74 8.95 -9.90
CA TRP A 180 -4.51 10.30 -9.39
C TRP A 180 -3.07 10.76 -9.64
N ALA A 181 -2.09 9.86 -9.40
CA ALA A 181 -0.67 10.13 -9.64
C ALA A 181 -0.39 10.38 -11.13
N PHE A 182 -0.98 9.58 -12.03
CA PHE A 182 -0.85 9.79 -13.48
C PHE A 182 -1.46 11.13 -13.90
N ALA A 183 -2.66 11.47 -13.38
CA ALA A 183 -3.25 12.78 -13.64
C ALA A 183 -2.33 13.93 -13.20
N TYR A 184 -1.76 13.81 -11.99
CA TYR A 184 -0.86 14.82 -11.44
C TYR A 184 0.44 14.95 -12.26
N ALA A 185 1.08 13.83 -12.59
CA ALA A 185 2.30 13.79 -13.38
C ALA A 185 2.08 14.33 -14.81
N ASN A 186 0.96 13.96 -15.48
CA ASN A 186 0.62 14.47 -16.81
C ASN A 186 0.46 16.01 -16.78
N VAL A 187 -0.28 16.53 -15.81
CA VAL A 187 -0.45 17.99 -15.66
C VAL A 187 0.88 18.67 -15.39
N LEU A 188 1.73 18.08 -14.53
CA LEU A 188 3.02 18.64 -14.15
C LEU A 188 4.02 18.66 -15.34
N ASN A 189 4.03 17.58 -16.14
CA ASN A 189 5.04 17.40 -17.19
C ASN A 189 4.61 17.96 -18.56
N GLU A 190 3.30 17.97 -18.88
CA GLU A 190 2.80 18.31 -20.20
C GLU A 190 2.28 19.75 -20.33
N GLN A 191 2.01 20.41 -19.21
CA GLN A 191 1.49 21.76 -19.23
C GLN A 191 2.59 22.79 -18.91
N ALA A 192 2.52 23.94 -19.58
CA ALA A 192 3.43 25.05 -19.28
C ALA A 192 3.29 25.51 -17.81
N ASP A 193 4.35 26.00 -17.23
CA ASP A 193 4.34 26.51 -15.85
C ASP A 193 3.57 27.82 -15.76
N THR A 194 2.29 27.70 -15.43
CA THR A 194 1.31 28.79 -15.41
C THR A 194 0.46 28.71 -14.14
N PRO A 195 -0.19 29.84 -13.73
CA PRO A 195 -1.18 29.81 -12.66
C PRO A 195 -2.35 28.84 -12.91
N ALA A 196 -2.69 28.60 -14.18
CA ALA A 196 -3.73 27.62 -14.56
C ALA A 196 -3.29 26.18 -14.24
N ARG A 197 -2.04 25.81 -14.61
CA ARG A 197 -1.47 24.50 -14.24
C ARG A 197 -1.49 24.32 -12.72
N GLU A 198 -0.99 25.27 -11.97
CA GLU A 198 -0.95 25.19 -10.50
C GLU A 198 -2.36 25.10 -9.89
N SER A 199 -3.36 25.72 -10.51
CA SER A 199 -4.76 25.57 -10.07
C SER A 199 -5.26 24.14 -10.21
N VAL A 200 -4.95 23.46 -11.32
CA VAL A 200 -5.32 22.04 -11.54
C VAL A 200 -4.56 21.13 -10.58
N LEU A 201 -3.26 21.34 -10.37
CA LEU A 201 -2.45 20.58 -9.41
C LEU A 201 -3.01 20.70 -7.99
N ARG A 202 -3.40 21.91 -7.56
CA ARG A 202 -4.07 22.11 -6.26
C ARG A 202 -5.41 21.39 -6.18
N GLN A 203 -6.19 21.38 -7.25
CA GLN A 203 -7.48 20.66 -7.29
C GLN A 203 -7.27 19.16 -7.14
N LEU A 204 -6.25 18.59 -7.82
CA LEU A 204 -5.86 17.18 -7.67
C LEU A 204 -5.47 16.87 -6.22
N ARG A 205 -4.57 17.63 -5.60
CA ARG A 205 -4.16 17.43 -4.20
C ARG A 205 -5.35 17.48 -3.24
N ARG A 206 -6.25 18.48 -3.40
CA ARG A 206 -7.45 18.62 -2.56
C ARG A 206 -8.46 17.47 -2.72
N GLY A 207 -8.55 16.87 -3.89
CA GLY A 207 -9.42 15.72 -4.13
C GLY A 207 -8.82 14.39 -3.69
N TYR A 208 -7.52 14.25 -3.78
CA TYR A 208 -6.79 13.01 -3.50
C TYR A 208 -6.91 12.54 -2.05
N VAL A 209 -6.60 13.41 -1.09
CA VAL A 209 -6.63 13.02 0.33
C VAL A 209 -8.01 12.54 0.78
N PRO A 210 -9.13 13.22 0.49
CA PRO A 210 -10.47 12.70 0.79
C PRO A 210 -10.79 11.38 0.09
N TYR A 211 -10.37 11.21 -1.18
CA TYR A 211 -10.54 9.95 -1.90
C TYR A 211 -9.86 8.78 -1.18
N MET A 212 -8.59 8.93 -0.80
CA MET A 212 -7.83 7.90 -0.10
C MET A 212 -8.44 7.56 1.27
N LEU A 213 -8.94 8.56 1.97
CA LEU A 213 -9.64 8.35 3.25
C LEU A 213 -10.98 7.62 3.06
N ASN A 214 -11.73 7.91 2.01
CA ASN A 214 -12.97 7.19 1.71
C ASN A 214 -12.70 5.73 1.33
N LYS A 215 -11.63 5.44 0.59
CA LYS A 215 -11.17 4.06 0.34
C LYS A 215 -10.83 3.35 1.66
N LEU A 216 -10.13 4.03 2.56
CA LEU A 216 -9.79 3.47 3.87
C LEU A 216 -11.04 3.15 4.70
N ASP A 217 -12.02 4.06 4.77
CA ASP A 217 -13.30 3.85 5.46
C ASP A 217 -14.07 2.66 4.85
N TYR A 218 -14.08 2.53 3.52
CA TYR A 218 -14.69 1.41 2.83
C TYR A 218 -14.05 0.08 3.24
N TYR A 219 -12.72 -0.04 3.17
CA TYR A 219 -12.02 -1.27 3.53
C TYR A 219 -12.06 -1.58 5.03
N GLU A 220 -12.12 -0.58 5.91
CA GLU A 220 -12.41 -0.81 7.34
C GLU A 220 -13.78 -1.46 7.51
N ALA A 221 -14.82 -0.92 6.88
CA ALA A 221 -16.16 -1.48 6.94
C ALA A 221 -16.23 -2.91 6.37
N GLN A 222 -15.49 -3.18 5.28
CA GLN A 222 -15.33 -4.51 4.70
C GLN A 222 -14.68 -5.48 5.71
N SER A 223 -13.62 -5.05 6.41
CA SER A 223 -12.94 -5.89 7.40
C SER A 223 -13.85 -6.20 8.60
N VAL A 224 -14.59 -5.22 9.10
CA VAL A 224 -15.57 -5.43 10.17
C VAL A 224 -16.66 -6.39 9.75
N THR A 225 -17.18 -6.26 8.52
CA THR A 225 -18.22 -7.14 7.98
C THR A 225 -17.71 -8.58 7.76
N LEU A 226 -16.45 -8.74 7.37
CA LEU A 226 -15.86 -10.04 7.06
C LEU A 226 -15.33 -10.76 8.30
N LEU A 227 -14.65 -10.03 9.19
CA LEU A 227 -13.86 -10.58 10.29
C LEU A 227 -14.50 -10.33 11.67
N GLY A 228 -15.43 -9.38 11.78
CA GLY A 228 -16.03 -8.95 13.04
C GLY A 228 -15.26 -7.85 13.78
N TYR A 229 -14.16 -7.33 13.20
CA TYR A 229 -13.32 -6.28 13.78
C TYR A 229 -12.58 -5.47 12.71
N ALA A 230 -12.06 -4.30 13.09
CA ALA A 230 -11.20 -3.49 12.23
C ALA A 230 -9.80 -4.13 12.14
N LEU A 231 -9.49 -4.72 10.97
CA LEU A 231 -8.19 -5.32 10.69
C LEU A 231 -7.10 -4.22 10.67
N PRO A 232 -5.88 -4.49 11.21
CA PRO A 232 -4.72 -3.67 10.87
C PRO A 232 -4.51 -3.65 9.36
N GLN A 233 -4.73 -2.49 8.73
CA GLN A 233 -4.75 -2.36 7.26
C GLN A 233 -3.33 -2.28 6.69
N VAL A 234 -3.16 -2.70 5.43
CA VAL A 234 -1.94 -2.47 4.64
C VAL A 234 -2.31 -1.64 3.41
N TRP A 235 -1.72 -0.45 3.33
CA TRP A 235 -2.06 0.58 2.36
C TRP A 235 -1.11 0.61 1.18
N LEU A 236 -1.64 0.53 -0.04
CA LEU A 236 -0.90 0.64 -1.29
C LEU A 236 -0.78 2.10 -1.72
N MET A 237 0.43 2.52 -2.01
CA MET A 237 0.80 3.77 -2.66
C MET A 237 2.02 3.53 -3.56
N HIS A 238 2.43 4.53 -4.36
CA HIS A 238 3.60 4.43 -5.22
C HIS A 238 4.54 5.63 -5.03
N ALA A 239 5.82 5.44 -5.41
CA ALA A 239 6.78 6.55 -5.40
C ALA A 239 6.52 7.48 -6.60
N ASN A 240 5.86 8.61 -6.35
CA ASN A 240 5.44 9.57 -7.37
C ASN A 240 5.32 11.00 -6.85
N GLU A 241 5.07 11.94 -7.76
CA GLU A 241 4.99 13.38 -7.51
C GLU A 241 3.82 13.77 -6.62
N LEU A 242 2.71 13.05 -6.71
CA LEU A 242 1.53 13.35 -5.89
C LEU A 242 1.80 13.01 -4.42
N ASN A 243 2.39 11.84 -4.15
CA ASN A 243 2.82 11.47 -2.80
C ASN A 243 3.97 12.34 -2.29
N ALA A 244 4.89 12.77 -3.17
CA ALA A 244 5.90 13.77 -2.84
C ALA A 244 5.31 15.14 -2.45
N ALA A 245 4.04 15.41 -2.82
CA ALA A 245 3.36 16.66 -2.49
C ALA A 245 2.34 16.53 -1.33
N THR A 246 1.91 15.31 -0.97
CA THR A 246 0.73 15.12 -0.10
C THR A 246 0.85 14.07 0.98
N PHE A 247 1.92 13.27 1.02
CA PHE A 247 2.01 12.11 1.93
C PHE A 247 1.86 12.50 3.40
N ALA A 248 2.54 13.56 3.85
CA ALA A 248 2.45 14.00 5.25
C ALA A 248 1.03 14.50 5.60
N GLU A 249 0.34 15.18 4.67
CA GLU A 249 -1.04 15.60 4.85
C GLU A 249 -1.98 14.39 4.95
N LEU A 250 -1.78 13.39 4.08
CA LEU A 250 -2.55 12.15 4.07
C LEU A 250 -2.40 11.39 5.40
N VAL A 251 -1.16 11.24 5.88
CA VAL A 251 -0.86 10.62 7.19
C VAL A 251 -1.56 11.37 8.32
N ALA A 252 -1.39 12.69 8.37
CA ALA A 252 -2.03 13.51 9.43
C ALA A 252 -3.57 13.43 9.37
N ALA A 253 -4.17 13.37 8.18
CA ALA A 253 -5.61 13.21 8.02
C ALA A 253 -6.10 11.83 8.48
N THR A 254 -5.32 10.79 8.23
CA THR A 254 -5.58 9.41 8.67
C THR A 254 -5.48 9.29 10.20
N GLN A 255 -4.47 9.92 10.80
CA GLN A 255 -4.33 9.98 12.27
C GLN A 255 -5.49 10.72 12.94
N ARG A 256 -6.00 11.81 12.33
CA ARG A 256 -7.20 12.50 12.84
C ARG A 256 -8.47 11.63 12.81
N ARG A 257 -8.50 10.55 12.01
CA ARG A 257 -9.56 9.52 12.03
C ARG A 257 -9.33 8.42 13.08
N GLY A 258 -8.32 8.58 13.94
CA GLY A 258 -8.00 7.64 15.00
C GLY A 258 -7.12 6.46 14.56
N TYR A 259 -6.52 6.50 13.36
CA TYR A 259 -5.58 5.47 12.94
C TYR A 259 -4.20 5.71 13.55
N ARG A 260 -3.58 4.62 14.01
CA ARG A 260 -2.17 4.57 14.38
C ARG A 260 -1.38 3.88 13.27
N PHE A 261 -0.36 4.56 12.75
CA PHE A 261 0.57 3.93 11.82
C PHE A 261 1.48 2.96 12.57
N VAL A 262 1.64 1.77 12.00
CA VAL A 262 2.45 0.68 12.54
C VAL A 262 3.39 0.16 11.47
N SER A 263 4.42 -0.61 11.87
CA SER A 263 5.25 -1.32 10.90
C SER A 263 4.43 -2.41 10.17
N LEU A 264 4.88 -2.78 8.98
CA LEU A 264 4.28 -3.91 8.26
C LEU A 264 4.40 -5.20 9.10
N ASP A 265 5.51 -5.39 9.79
CA ASP A 265 5.71 -6.51 10.70
C ASP A 265 4.67 -6.54 11.82
N GLU A 266 4.33 -5.40 12.44
CA GLU A 266 3.30 -5.33 13.46
C GLU A 266 1.91 -5.60 12.88
N ALA A 267 1.57 -5.01 11.72
CA ALA A 267 0.28 -5.27 11.09
C ALA A 267 0.07 -6.75 10.76
N MET A 268 1.12 -7.42 10.27
CA MET A 268 1.11 -8.84 9.89
C MET A 268 1.06 -9.81 11.08
N GLN A 269 1.09 -9.34 12.31
CA GLN A 269 0.85 -10.18 13.50
C GLN A 269 -0.63 -10.54 13.66
N ASP A 270 -1.54 -9.83 12.99
CA ASP A 270 -2.96 -10.14 13.04
C ASP A 270 -3.22 -11.52 12.42
N PRO A 271 -3.96 -12.43 13.14
CA PRO A 271 -4.18 -13.80 12.68
C PRO A 271 -4.96 -13.90 11.37
N ALA A 272 -5.70 -12.87 10.95
CA ALA A 272 -6.39 -12.89 9.66
C ALA A 272 -5.42 -13.02 8.48
N TYR A 273 -4.20 -12.53 8.60
CA TYR A 273 -3.18 -12.64 7.55
C TYR A 273 -2.68 -14.06 7.32
N ALA A 274 -2.88 -14.99 8.27
CA ALA A 274 -2.60 -16.41 8.08
C ALA A 274 -3.49 -17.06 7.01
N ARG A 275 -4.58 -16.39 6.55
CA ARG A 275 -5.41 -16.83 5.42
C ARG A 275 -4.63 -16.80 4.09
N GLY A 276 -3.53 -16.06 4.01
CA GLY A 276 -2.66 -15.98 2.83
C GLY A 276 -3.35 -15.45 1.57
N THR A 277 -2.94 -15.97 0.40
CA THR A 277 -3.42 -15.56 -0.94
C THR A 277 -4.66 -16.30 -1.41
N THR A 278 -5.37 -17.02 -0.54
CA THR A 278 -6.51 -17.89 -0.89
C THR A 278 -7.69 -17.14 -1.51
N GLY A 279 -8.53 -17.88 -2.21
CA GLY A 279 -9.92 -17.55 -2.49
C GLY A 279 -10.24 -16.94 -3.84
N TYR A 280 -9.27 -16.57 -4.65
CA TYR A 280 -9.55 -16.04 -5.98
C TYR A 280 -8.75 -16.75 -7.06
N ASP A 281 -9.49 -17.38 -8.00
CA ASP A 281 -8.94 -17.93 -9.24
C ASP A 281 -9.32 -16.99 -10.39
N GLY A 282 -8.32 -16.43 -11.07
CA GLY A 282 -8.53 -15.51 -12.16
C GLY A 282 -7.33 -14.62 -12.49
N ARG A 283 -7.53 -13.71 -13.44
CA ARG A 283 -6.43 -12.92 -14.02
C ARG A 283 -6.16 -11.61 -13.29
N TYR A 284 -7.07 -11.15 -12.44
CA TYR A 284 -6.94 -9.86 -11.75
C TYR A 284 -6.22 -10.00 -10.40
N GLY A 285 -5.90 -8.87 -9.77
CA GLY A 285 -5.28 -8.79 -8.46
C GLY A 285 -6.16 -8.04 -7.46
N PRO A 286 -7.26 -8.63 -6.97
CA PRO A 286 -8.08 -7.97 -5.95
C PRO A 286 -7.34 -7.86 -4.62
N SER A 287 -7.76 -6.92 -3.76
CA SER A 287 -7.24 -6.78 -2.41
C SER A 287 -7.36 -8.09 -1.61
N TRP A 288 -6.54 -8.25 -0.56
CA TRP A 288 -6.59 -9.47 0.27
C TRP A 288 -7.94 -9.63 0.98
N LEU A 289 -8.56 -8.54 1.43
CA LEU A 289 -9.92 -8.60 2.00
C LEU A 289 -10.95 -9.14 0.98
N HIS A 290 -10.88 -8.67 -0.25
CA HIS A 290 -11.77 -9.16 -1.32
C HIS A 290 -11.48 -10.62 -1.68
N ARG A 291 -10.21 -11.07 -1.69
CA ARG A 291 -9.86 -12.48 -1.87
C ARG A 291 -10.46 -13.36 -0.79
N TRP A 292 -10.35 -12.96 0.47
CA TRP A 292 -10.92 -13.71 1.60
C TRP A 292 -12.45 -13.74 1.54
N ALA A 293 -13.08 -12.63 1.17
CA ALA A 293 -14.54 -12.57 0.96
C ALA A 293 -15.00 -13.48 -0.18
N MET A 294 -14.23 -13.57 -1.28
CA MET A 294 -14.50 -14.51 -2.38
C MET A 294 -14.34 -15.97 -1.94
N ALA A 295 -13.32 -16.28 -1.11
CA ALA A 295 -13.16 -17.62 -0.52
C ALA A 295 -14.36 -18.02 0.33
N GLU A 296 -14.94 -17.09 1.07
CA GLU A 296 -16.14 -17.29 1.86
C GLU A 296 -17.44 -17.21 1.04
N LYS A 297 -17.34 -17.00 -0.28
CA LYS A 297 -18.48 -16.86 -1.20
C LYS A 297 -19.46 -15.75 -0.77
N ARG A 298 -18.92 -14.61 -0.30
CA ARG A 298 -19.75 -13.46 0.06
C ARG A 298 -20.56 -12.97 -1.14
N PRO A 299 -21.81 -12.48 -0.93
CA PRO A 299 -22.67 -12.05 -2.02
C PRO A 299 -22.09 -10.78 -2.70
N LYS A 300 -22.51 -10.50 -3.94
CA LYS A 300 -22.07 -9.32 -4.71
C LYS A 300 -22.31 -7.99 -3.97
N THR A 301 -23.33 -7.93 -3.13
CA THR A 301 -23.64 -6.76 -2.29
C THR A 301 -22.55 -6.45 -1.27
N PHE A 302 -21.68 -7.42 -0.92
CA PHE A 302 -20.52 -7.20 -0.07
C PHE A 302 -19.55 -6.18 -0.69
N TYR A 303 -19.37 -6.19 -1.99
CA TYR A 303 -18.42 -5.35 -2.73
C TYR A 303 -19.01 -4.00 -3.17
N ALA A 304 -20.28 -3.74 -2.84
CA ALA A 304 -20.97 -2.51 -3.27
C ALA A 304 -20.44 -1.27 -2.54
N GLY A 305 -20.48 -0.13 -3.23
CA GLY A 305 -20.17 1.18 -2.63
C GLY A 305 -18.69 1.50 -2.52
N GLU A 306 -17.83 0.75 -3.21
CA GLU A 306 -16.41 1.10 -3.29
C GLU A 306 -16.25 2.48 -3.96
N PRO A 307 -15.51 3.42 -3.34
CA PRO A 307 -15.27 4.73 -3.94
C PRO A 307 -14.47 4.63 -5.25
N GLU A 308 -14.97 5.24 -6.32
CA GLU A 308 -14.31 5.27 -7.62
C GLU A 308 -13.51 6.56 -7.82
N VAL A 309 -12.47 6.47 -8.67
CA VAL A 309 -11.76 7.67 -9.14
C VAL A 309 -12.69 8.52 -10.00
N PRO A 310 -12.84 9.85 -9.74
CA PRO A 310 -13.70 10.73 -10.50
C PRO A 310 -13.33 10.77 -12.00
N ALA A 311 -14.34 10.85 -12.86
CA ALA A 311 -14.15 10.85 -14.32
C ALA A 311 -13.21 11.96 -14.82
N TRP A 312 -13.21 13.14 -14.18
CA TRP A 312 -12.31 14.23 -14.55
C TRP A 312 -10.82 13.89 -14.25
N VAL A 313 -10.55 13.11 -13.20
CA VAL A 313 -9.21 12.62 -12.87
C VAL A 313 -8.77 11.58 -13.89
N LYS A 314 -9.63 10.58 -14.19
CA LYS A 314 -9.38 9.57 -15.24
C LYS A 314 -9.05 10.24 -16.59
N LYS A 315 -9.77 11.30 -16.94
CA LYS A 315 -9.49 12.08 -18.15
C LYS A 315 -8.10 12.73 -18.16
N LEU A 316 -7.68 13.34 -17.03
CA LEU A 316 -6.33 13.93 -16.90
C LEU A 316 -5.25 12.84 -16.87
N ALA A 317 -5.53 11.69 -16.28
CA ALA A 317 -4.65 10.53 -16.28
C ALA A 317 -4.54 9.83 -17.64
N LYS A 318 -5.44 10.13 -18.59
CA LYS A 318 -5.57 9.49 -19.91
C LYS A 318 -5.85 7.98 -19.82
N VAL A 319 -6.66 7.59 -18.83
CA VAL A 319 -7.11 6.20 -18.61
C VAL A 319 -8.63 6.15 -18.49
N ASP A 320 -9.23 5.01 -18.82
CA ASP A 320 -10.67 4.76 -18.78
C ASP A 320 -11.08 3.69 -17.74
N TYR A 321 -10.10 3.16 -17.02
CA TYR A 321 -10.30 2.13 -15.97
C TYR A 321 -9.60 2.53 -14.66
N GLU A 322 -9.85 1.74 -13.63
CA GLU A 322 -9.25 1.82 -12.28
C GLU A 322 -8.78 0.44 -11.84
#